data_c21eae9dbd46a12dfa0bcac740225e9c
#
_entry.id   c21eae9dbd46a12dfa0bcac740225e9c
#
_cell.length_a   1.000
_cell.length_b   1.000
_cell.length_c   1.000
_cell.angle_alpha   90.00
_cell.angle_beta   90.00
_cell.angle_gamma   90.00
#
_symmetry.space_group_name_H-M   'P 1'
#
loop_
_entity.id
_entity.type
_entity.pdbx_description
1 polymer ?
#
loop_
_entity_poly.entity_id
_entity_poly.type
_entity_poly.pdbx_seq_one_letter_code
_entity_poly.pdbx_strand_id
1 'polypeptide(L)'
;MSSTYETYPVEVAGVKRDLRLFTIKPGIRIAILNILGDTEFVQAVSQALAEKLANQPIDVIVTAEAKSIPLAHAVAVAMKLPYVVLRKSFKPYMGDALRSETLSITTGEPQTLFLDEKDRDLIRGKNVALVDDVISTGSTLQGMRLIMDHAGAKVTVEAAIFTEGDRA
;
A
#
# COMPACT_ATOMS: atom_id res chain seq x y z
N MET A 1 -16.71 28.73 -10.77
CA MET A 1 -15.29 29.11 -11.02
C MET A 1 -14.50 27.82 -11.14
N SER A 2 -14.04 27.47 -12.34
CA SER A 2 -13.15 26.32 -12.56
C SER A 2 -11.78 26.67 -11.98
N SER A 3 -11.43 26.12 -10.82
CA SER A 3 -10.05 26.19 -10.33
C SER A 3 -9.23 25.28 -11.21
N THR A 4 -8.52 25.83 -12.17
CA THR A 4 -7.54 25.10 -12.98
C THR A 4 -6.36 24.77 -12.09
N TYR A 5 -6.38 23.55 -11.55
CA TYR A 5 -5.22 23.00 -10.88
C TYR A 5 -4.17 22.58 -11.92
N GLU A 6 -2.92 22.84 -11.63
CA GLU A 6 -1.83 22.29 -12.40
C GLU A 6 -1.77 20.76 -12.20
N THR A 7 -1.59 20.02 -13.27
CA THR A 7 -1.62 18.54 -13.24
C THR A 7 -0.37 17.94 -13.87
N TYR A 8 -0.09 16.70 -13.52
CA TYR A 8 0.96 15.88 -14.11
C TYR A 8 0.33 14.65 -14.76
N PRO A 9 0.45 14.50 -16.08
CA PRO A 9 -0.15 13.36 -16.79
C PRO A 9 0.64 12.07 -16.55
N VAL A 10 -0.08 10.99 -16.29
CA VAL A 10 0.48 9.64 -16.18
C VAL A 10 -0.34 8.66 -16.99
N GLU A 11 0.29 7.57 -17.42
CA GLU A 11 -0.39 6.43 -18.01
C GLU A 11 0.12 5.15 -17.34
N VAL A 12 -0.81 4.37 -16.77
CA VAL A 12 -0.50 3.10 -16.10
C VAL A 12 -1.48 2.05 -16.59
N ALA A 13 -0.96 0.90 -17.02
CA ALA A 13 -1.79 -0.19 -17.55
C ALA A 13 -2.77 0.24 -18.64
N GLY A 14 -2.37 1.20 -19.51
CA GLY A 14 -3.20 1.73 -20.57
C GLY A 14 -4.25 2.77 -20.15
N VAL A 15 -4.31 3.11 -18.87
CA VAL A 15 -5.25 4.11 -18.33
C VAL A 15 -4.51 5.41 -18.04
N LYS A 16 -5.01 6.51 -18.62
CA LYS A 16 -4.45 7.85 -18.46
C LYS A 16 -5.15 8.59 -17.33
N ARG A 17 -4.36 9.31 -16.51
CA ARG A 17 -4.84 10.20 -15.46
C ARG A 17 -3.99 11.46 -15.37
N ASP A 18 -4.64 12.56 -15.03
CA ASP A 18 -3.99 13.83 -14.74
C ASP A 18 -3.93 14.01 -13.23
N LEU A 19 -2.75 13.74 -12.64
CA LEU A 19 -2.53 13.84 -11.21
C LEU A 19 -2.39 15.30 -10.80
N ARG A 20 -3.17 15.72 -9.82
CA ARG A 20 -3.08 17.08 -9.27
C ARG A 20 -1.73 17.30 -8.63
N LEU A 21 -1.07 18.41 -9.01
CA LEU A 21 0.15 18.87 -8.37
C LEU A 21 -0.18 19.64 -7.09
N PHE A 22 0.52 19.31 -6.02
CA PHE A 22 0.39 19.97 -4.73
C PHE A 22 1.76 20.43 -4.24
N THR A 23 1.85 21.72 -3.83
CA THR A 23 3.08 22.28 -3.28
C THR A 23 3.14 21.99 -1.79
N ILE A 24 4.13 21.20 -1.36
CA ILE A 24 4.36 20.88 0.07
C ILE A 24 5.09 22.04 0.74
N LYS A 25 6.10 22.57 0.06
CA LYS A 25 6.90 23.71 0.49
C LYS A 25 7.52 24.41 -0.73
N PRO A 26 8.04 25.63 -0.59
CA PRO A 26 8.68 26.34 -1.71
C PRO A 26 9.70 25.45 -2.45
N GLY A 27 9.50 25.28 -3.75
CA GLY A 27 10.36 24.48 -4.62
C GLY A 27 10.11 22.96 -4.61
N ILE A 28 9.19 22.45 -3.75
CA ILE A 28 8.84 21.01 -3.74
C ILE A 28 7.36 20.83 -4.01
N ARG A 29 7.07 20.19 -5.14
CA ARG A 29 5.71 19.78 -5.54
C ARG A 29 5.65 18.27 -5.68
N ILE A 30 4.51 17.70 -5.30
CA ILE A 30 4.21 16.28 -5.51
C ILE A 30 2.97 16.12 -6.38
N ALA A 31 2.95 15.08 -7.18
CA ALA A 31 1.76 14.64 -7.91
C ALA A 31 0.96 13.70 -7.01
N ILE A 32 -0.29 14.06 -6.74
CA ILE A 32 -1.15 13.32 -5.82
C ILE A 32 -1.83 12.19 -6.58
N LEU A 33 -1.47 10.94 -6.26
CA LEU A 33 -2.25 9.77 -6.65
C LEU A 33 -3.36 9.56 -5.62
N ASN A 34 -4.61 9.62 -6.06
CA ASN A 34 -5.77 9.24 -5.25
C ASN A 34 -6.62 8.25 -6.02
N ILE A 35 -6.51 6.98 -5.66
CA ILE A 35 -7.22 5.88 -6.31
C ILE A 35 -8.61 5.62 -5.72
N LEU A 36 -8.98 6.31 -4.63
CA LEU A 36 -10.28 6.11 -3.99
C LEU A 36 -11.41 6.56 -4.94
N GLY A 37 -12.32 5.64 -5.24
CA GLY A 37 -13.43 5.86 -6.16
C GLY A 37 -13.08 5.71 -7.64
N ASP A 38 -11.82 5.51 -8.00
CA ASP A 38 -11.39 5.32 -9.40
C ASP A 38 -11.37 3.82 -9.78
N THR A 39 -12.53 3.28 -10.03
CA THR A 39 -12.73 1.85 -10.31
C THR A 39 -11.98 1.40 -11.56
N GLU A 40 -12.03 2.18 -12.65
CA GLU A 40 -11.36 1.86 -13.91
C GLU A 40 -9.84 1.74 -13.73
N PHE A 41 -9.24 2.73 -13.06
CA PHE A 41 -7.80 2.75 -12.83
C PHE A 41 -7.37 1.61 -11.91
N VAL A 42 -8.06 1.40 -10.79
CA VAL A 42 -7.77 0.32 -9.84
C VAL A 42 -7.90 -1.04 -10.52
N GLN A 43 -8.94 -1.26 -11.33
CA GLN A 43 -9.14 -2.52 -12.06
C GLN A 43 -7.99 -2.81 -13.03
N ALA A 44 -7.60 -1.83 -13.84
CA ALA A 44 -6.52 -2.00 -14.82
C ALA A 44 -5.16 -2.25 -14.15
N VAL A 45 -4.84 -1.46 -13.13
CA VAL A 45 -3.57 -1.57 -12.41
C VAL A 45 -3.48 -2.87 -11.62
N SER A 46 -4.57 -3.28 -10.96
CA SER A 46 -4.58 -4.54 -10.20
C SER A 46 -4.38 -5.76 -11.10
N GLN A 47 -4.97 -5.75 -12.29
CA GLN A 47 -4.77 -6.81 -13.27
C GLN A 47 -3.31 -6.87 -13.72
N ALA A 48 -2.70 -5.73 -14.05
CA ALA A 48 -1.30 -5.65 -14.45
C ALA A 48 -0.34 -6.08 -13.32
N LEU A 49 -0.63 -5.70 -12.07
CA LEU A 49 0.14 -6.17 -10.91
C LEU A 49 -0.01 -7.67 -10.69
N ALA A 50 -1.22 -8.21 -10.77
CA ALA A 50 -1.46 -9.65 -10.63
C ALA A 50 -0.69 -10.46 -11.67
N GLU A 51 -0.62 -10.00 -12.92
CA GLU A 51 0.17 -10.63 -13.98
C GLU A 51 1.67 -10.62 -13.66
N LYS A 52 2.20 -9.50 -13.17
CA LYS A 52 3.61 -9.38 -12.76
C LYS A 52 3.95 -10.28 -11.56
N LEU A 53 3.00 -10.47 -10.66
CA LEU A 53 3.17 -11.25 -9.43
C LEU A 53 2.88 -12.75 -9.61
N ALA A 54 2.29 -13.17 -10.72
CA ALA A 54 1.77 -14.53 -10.94
C ALA A 54 2.79 -15.66 -10.70
N ASN A 55 4.07 -15.40 -10.95
CA ASN A 55 5.15 -16.39 -10.78
C ASN A 55 5.90 -16.26 -9.45
N GLN A 56 5.46 -15.39 -8.56
CA GLN A 56 6.06 -15.21 -7.25
C GLN A 56 5.39 -16.11 -6.21
N PRO A 57 6.14 -16.62 -5.22
CA PRO A 57 5.57 -17.42 -4.14
C PRO A 57 4.81 -16.51 -3.17
N ILE A 58 3.52 -16.34 -3.37
CA ILE A 58 2.64 -15.47 -2.57
C ILE A 58 1.43 -16.26 -2.12
N ASP A 59 1.14 -16.26 -0.84
CA ASP A 59 -0.03 -16.88 -0.23
C ASP A 59 -1.08 -15.83 0.19
N VAL A 60 -0.64 -14.63 0.57
CA VAL A 60 -1.50 -13.56 1.11
C VAL A 60 -1.02 -12.20 0.64
N ILE A 61 -1.95 -11.33 0.27
CA ILE A 61 -1.69 -9.92 -0.01
C ILE A 61 -1.83 -9.12 1.30
N VAL A 62 -0.88 -8.25 1.61
CA VAL A 62 -0.92 -7.40 2.81
C VAL A 62 -0.77 -5.94 2.42
N THR A 63 -1.62 -5.10 2.97
CA THR A 63 -1.56 -3.65 2.79
C THR A 63 -1.79 -2.91 4.11
N ALA A 64 -1.48 -1.61 4.14
CA ALA A 64 -1.85 -0.72 5.23
C ALA A 64 -3.03 0.17 4.81
N GLU A 65 -3.93 0.48 5.77
CA GLU A 65 -5.03 1.41 5.48
C GLU A 65 -4.51 2.83 5.15
N ALA A 66 -5.22 3.66 4.40
CA ALA A 66 -6.57 3.46 3.91
C ALA A 66 -6.63 3.38 2.37
N LYS A 67 -5.87 4.21 1.65
CA LYS A 67 -6.01 4.38 0.18
C LYS A 67 -5.66 3.13 -0.62
N SER A 68 -4.76 2.29 -0.12
CA SER A 68 -4.31 1.08 -0.81
C SER A 68 -5.26 -0.11 -0.65
N ILE A 69 -6.28 -0.01 0.20
CA ILE A 69 -7.23 -1.12 0.42
C ILE A 69 -7.92 -1.55 -0.88
N PRO A 70 -8.47 -0.65 -1.72
CA PRO A 70 -9.10 -1.06 -2.98
C PRO A 70 -8.13 -1.79 -3.91
N LEU A 71 -6.88 -1.33 -3.99
CA LEU A 71 -5.84 -1.96 -4.80
C LEU A 71 -5.52 -3.37 -4.29
N ALA A 72 -5.27 -3.52 -2.99
CA ALA A 72 -4.95 -4.81 -2.39
C ALA A 72 -6.09 -5.82 -2.56
N HIS A 73 -7.35 -5.39 -2.37
CA HIS A 73 -8.52 -6.21 -2.61
C HIS A 73 -8.59 -6.66 -4.08
N ALA A 74 -8.45 -5.73 -5.04
CA ALA A 74 -8.54 -6.04 -6.45
C ALA A 74 -7.41 -6.98 -6.92
N VAL A 75 -6.17 -6.80 -6.43
CA VAL A 75 -5.05 -7.72 -6.69
C VAL A 75 -5.34 -9.11 -6.11
N ALA A 76 -5.83 -9.17 -4.88
CA ALA A 76 -6.17 -10.43 -4.22
C ALA A 76 -7.27 -11.20 -4.99
N VAL A 77 -8.31 -10.52 -5.47
CA VAL A 77 -9.35 -11.10 -6.32
C VAL A 77 -8.76 -11.66 -7.62
N ALA A 78 -7.91 -10.89 -8.31
CA ALA A 78 -7.29 -11.30 -9.56
C ALA A 78 -6.37 -12.52 -9.38
N MET A 79 -5.66 -12.61 -8.25
CA MET A 79 -4.78 -13.72 -7.92
C MET A 79 -5.47 -14.87 -7.18
N LYS A 80 -6.74 -14.72 -6.80
CA LYS A 80 -7.52 -15.69 -5.99
C LYS A 80 -6.86 -15.97 -4.63
N LEU A 81 -6.33 -14.92 -3.99
CA LEU A 81 -5.67 -14.97 -2.70
C LEU A 81 -6.46 -14.19 -1.65
N PRO A 82 -6.32 -14.53 -0.36
CA PRO A 82 -6.80 -13.65 0.71
C PRO A 82 -5.96 -12.38 0.81
N TYR A 83 -6.51 -11.36 1.47
CA TYR A 83 -5.74 -10.16 1.82
C TYR A 83 -5.95 -9.75 3.27
N VAL A 84 -4.97 -9.06 3.82
CA VAL A 84 -4.95 -8.54 5.18
C VAL A 84 -4.68 -7.04 5.14
N VAL A 85 -5.38 -6.29 5.98
CA VAL A 85 -5.21 -4.85 6.13
C VAL A 85 -4.63 -4.51 7.49
N LEU A 86 -3.44 -3.95 7.51
CA LEU A 86 -2.84 -3.39 8.71
C LEU A 86 -3.50 -2.05 9.05
N ARG A 87 -3.89 -1.90 10.30
CA ARG A 87 -4.63 -0.72 10.76
C ARG A 87 -3.70 0.31 11.38
N LYS A 88 -4.06 1.59 11.26
CA LYS A 88 -3.30 2.71 11.83
C LYS A 88 -3.73 3.06 13.25
N SER A 89 -4.85 2.51 13.71
CA SER A 89 -5.35 2.69 15.07
C SER A 89 -5.87 1.39 15.64
N PHE A 90 -5.59 1.14 16.91
CA PHE A 90 -6.13 0.01 17.65
C PHE A 90 -7.65 0.18 17.89
N LYS A 91 -8.36 -0.93 17.79
CA LYS A 91 -9.77 -1.02 18.19
C LYS A 91 -9.96 -2.19 19.16
N PRO A 92 -10.81 -2.07 20.20
CA PRO A 92 -10.96 -3.13 21.21
C PRO A 92 -11.31 -4.52 20.65
N TYR A 93 -12.03 -4.57 19.53
CA TYR A 93 -12.39 -5.85 18.89
C TYR A 93 -11.23 -6.54 18.15
N MET A 94 -10.07 -5.91 18.07
CA MET A 94 -8.88 -6.50 17.44
C MET A 94 -8.13 -7.47 18.36
N GLY A 95 -8.61 -7.64 19.60
CA GLY A 95 -8.05 -8.60 20.55
C GLY A 95 -6.58 -8.37 20.86
N ASP A 96 -5.78 -9.44 20.87
CA ASP A 96 -4.32 -9.40 21.05
C ASP A 96 -3.62 -9.05 19.74
N ALA A 97 -3.87 -7.82 19.25
CA ALA A 97 -3.28 -7.33 18.02
C ALA A 97 -1.76 -7.16 18.15
N LEU A 98 -1.01 -7.55 17.12
CA LEU A 98 0.40 -7.20 17.01
C LEU A 98 0.55 -5.74 16.61
N ARG A 99 1.58 -5.11 17.14
CA ARG A 99 1.85 -3.69 16.90
C ARG A 99 3.31 -3.49 16.47
N SER A 100 3.54 -2.58 15.52
CA SER A 100 4.86 -2.04 15.21
C SER A 100 4.83 -0.52 15.24
N GLU A 101 5.95 0.08 15.61
CA GLU A 101 6.17 1.52 15.54
C GLU A 101 7.40 1.81 14.70
N THR A 102 7.28 2.76 13.79
CA THR A 102 8.38 3.31 13.01
C THR A 102 8.37 4.83 13.09
N LEU A 103 9.55 5.44 13.09
CA LEU A 103 9.66 6.89 12.96
C LEU A 103 9.56 7.28 11.50
N SER A 104 8.62 8.17 11.18
CA SER A 104 8.56 8.78 9.86
C SER A 104 9.76 9.72 9.68
N ILE A 105 10.60 9.43 8.70
CA ILE A 105 11.79 10.25 8.38
C ILE A 105 11.40 11.66 7.94
N THR A 106 10.19 11.82 7.37
CA THR A 106 9.73 13.10 6.84
C THR A 106 9.06 14.01 7.86
N THR A 107 8.33 13.44 8.83
CA THR A 107 7.55 14.20 9.82
C THR A 107 8.12 14.11 11.23
N GLY A 108 9.02 13.14 11.49
CA GLY A 108 9.49 12.82 12.84
C GLY A 108 8.42 12.19 13.74
N GLU A 109 7.19 12.04 13.24
CA GLU A 109 6.08 11.46 13.97
C GLU A 109 6.13 9.93 13.93
N PRO A 110 5.87 9.24 15.04
CA PRO A 110 5.79 7.80 15.06
C PRO A 110 4.57 7.32 14.23
N GLN A 111 4.81 6.36 13.36
CA GLN A 111 3.75 5.65 12.66
C GLN A 111 3.56 4.29 13.32
N THR A 112 2.34 4.02 13.78
CA THR A 112 1.99 2.74 14.38
C THR A 112 1.09 1.96 13.43
N LEU A 113 1.41 0.69 13.23
CA LEU A 113 0.58 -0.25 12.51
C LEU A 113 0.16 -1.38 13.44
N PHE A 114 -1.06 -1.90 13.22
CA PHE A 114 -1.64 -3.00 13.98
C PHE A 114 -2.10 -4.11 13.05
N LEU A 115 -1.75 -5.34 13.41
CA LEU A 115 -2.31 -6.56 12.82
C LEU A 115 -3.36 -7.12 13.77
N ASP A 116 -4.60 -7.23 13.29
CA ASP A 116 -5.71 -7.81 14.02
C ASP A 116 -5.41 -9.27 14.41
N GLU A 117 -5.79 -9.67 15.62
CA GLU A 117 -5.61 -11.05 16.11
C GLU A 117 -6.20 -12.09 15.15
N LYS A 118 -7.38 -11.81 14.58
CA LYS A 118 -8.07 -12.70 13.63
C LYS A 118 -7.24 -13.06 12.40
N ASP A 119 -6.30 -12.17 12.00
CA ASP A 119 -5.49 -12.33 10.80
C ASP A 119 -4.12 -12.98 11.07
N ARG A 120 -3.74 -13.15 12.34
CA ARG A 120 -2.41 -13.71 12.71
C ARG A 120 -2.19 -15.12 12.18
N ASP A 121 -3.19 -16.00 12.32
CA ASP A 121 -3.07 -17.38 11.85
C ASP A 121 -3.11 -17.47 10.33
N LEU A 122 -3.76 -16.52 9.66
CA LEU A 122 -3.81 -16.45 8.21
C LEU A 122 -2.42 -16.22 7.58
N ILE A 123 -1.56 -15.47 8.25
CA ILE A 123 -0.24 -15.08 7.72
C ILE A 123 0.94 -15.84 8.31
N ARG A 124 0.77 -16.51 9.46
CA ARG A 124 1.86 -17.25 10.12
C ARG A 124 2.44 -18.34 9.21
N GLY A 125 3.75 -18.28 8.97
CA GLY A 125 4.45 -19.25 8.11
C GLY A 125 4.14 -19.10 6.62
N LYS A 126 3.45 -18.02 6.20
CA LYS A 126 3.06 -17.78 4.82
C LYS A 126 4.00 -16.81 4.12
N ASN A 127 4.06 -16.93 2.80
CA ASN A 127 4.68 -15.96 1.93
C ASN A 127 3.69 -14.81 1.67
N VAL A 128 4.11 -13.59 1.93
CA VAL A 128 3.25 -12.42 1.77
C VAL A 128 3.82 -11.43 0.77
N ALA A 129 2.94 -10.81 -0.01
CA ALA A 129 3.25 -9.64 -0.81
C ALA A 129 2.74 -8.39 -0.12
N LEU A 130 3.62 -7.42 0.10
CA LEU A 130 3.24 -6.09 0.58
C LEU A 130 2.83 -5.24 -0.62
N VAL A 131 1.63 -4.65 -0.56
CA VAL A 131 1.10 -3.81 -1.64
C VAL A 131 0.75 -2.44 -1.11
N ASP A 132 1.24 -1.41 -1.78
CA ASP A 132 0.93 -0.01 -1.49
C ASP A 132 0.55 0.74 -2.78
N ASP A 133 -0.04 1.93 -2.69
CA ASP A 133 -0.30 2.77 -3.86
C ASP A 133 0.96 3.50 -4.32
N VAL A 134 1.68 4.12 -3.40
CA VAL A 134 2.92 4.87 -3.67
C VAL A 134 3.96 4.56 -2.59
N ILE A 135 5.16 4.20 -3.02
CA ILE A 135 6.33 4.10 -2.14
C ILE A 135 7.14 5.38 -2.26
N SER A 136 7.25 6.15 -1.18
CA SER A 136 8.07 7.36 -1.13
C SER A 136 9.32 7.15 -0.26
N THR A 137 9.23 7.37 1.05
CA THR A 137 10.36 7.16 1.98
C THR A 137 10.59 5.70 2.36
N GLY A 138 9.61 4.84 2.11
CA GLY A 138 9.63 3.43 2.53
C GLY A 138 9.31 3.19 4.01
N SER A 139 8.96 4.22 4.79
CA SER A 139 8.67 4.07 6.22
C SER A 139 7.43 3.20 6.49
N THR A 140 6.40 3.30 5.65
CA THR A 140 5.21 2.43 5.76
C THR A 140 5.58 0.97 5.49
N LEU A 141 6.33 0.69 4.44
CA LEU A 141 6.81 -0.67 4.14
C LEU A 141 7.68 -1.23 5.26
N GLN A 142 8.55 -0.41 5.87
CA GLN A 142 9.35 -0.82 7.00
C GLN A 142 8.47 -1.25 8.18
N GLY A 143 7.44 -0.48 8.52
CA GLY A 143 6.47 -0.85 9.55
C GLY A 143 5.72 -2.14 9.22
N MET A 144 5.34 -2.33 7.97
CA MET A 144 4.70 -3.56 7.50
C MET A 144 5.63 -4.77 7.64
N ARG A 145 6.90 -4.65 7.23
CA ARG A 145 7.91 -5.72 7.40
C ARG A 145 8.08 -6.12 8.85
N LEU A 146 8.18 -5.16 9.77
CA LEU A 146 8.32 -5.42 11.20
C LEU A 146 7.14 -6.23 11.75
N ILE A 147 5.91 -5.91 11.37
CA ILE A 147 4.73 -6.68 11.78
C ILE A 147 4.78 -8.10 11.18
N MET A 148 5.16 -8.24 9.92
CA MET A 148 5.27 -9.56 9.28
C MET A 148 6.30 -10.44 9.99
N ASP A 149 7.47 -9.89 10.34
CA ASP A 149 8.48 -10.61 11.11
C ASP A 149 7.94 -11.05 12.48
N HIS A 150 7.27 -10.16 13.21
CA HIS A 150 6.67 -10.49 14.51
C HIS A 150 5.56 -11.55 14.39
N ALA A 151 4.82 -11.55 13.28
CA ALA A 151 3.76 -12.52 13.02
C ALA A 151 4.27 -13.87 12.46
N GLY A 152 5.57 -13.98 12.16
CA GLY A 152 6.17 -15.19 11.58
C GLY A 152 5.81 -15.38 10.11
N ALA A 153 5.52 -14.31 9.37
CA ALA A 153 5.30 -14.32 7.93
C ALA A 153 6.59 -13.97 7.18
N LYS A 154 6.71 -14.43 5.94
CA LYS A 154 7.85 -14.12 5.07
C LYS A 154 7.42 -13.15 3.97
N VAL A 155 7.99 -11.95 3.97
CA VAL A 155 7.80 -10.99 2.87
C VAL A 155 8.64 -11.45 1.68
N THR A 156 7.97 -11.83 0.60
CA THR A 156 8.63 -12.30 -0.64
C THR A 156 8.63 -11.25 -1.74
N VAL A 157 7.65 -10.34 -1.72
CA VAL A 157 7.48 -9.29 -2.73
C VAL A 157 6.96 -8.01 -2.09
N GLU A 158 7.38 -6.90 -2.64
CA GLU A 158 6.83 -5.57 -2.39
C GLU A 158 6.42 -4.95 -3.72
N ALA A 159 5.22 -4.43 -3.81
CA ALA A 159 4.67 -3.87 -5.04
C ALA A 159 3.92 -2.57 -4.77
N ALA A 160 4.02 -1.64 -5.70
CA ALA A 160 3.28 -0.38 -5.69
C ALA A 160 2.95 0.06 -7.13
N ILE A 161 2.04 1.02 -7.25
CA ILE A 161 1.73 1.63 -8.54
C ILE A 161 2.87 2.56 -8.96
N PHE A 162 3.33 3.40 -8.03
CA PHE A 162 4.43 4.33 -8.23
C PHE A 162 5.46 4.27 -7.10
N THR A 163 6.66 4.67 -7.46
CA THR A 163 7.74 4.99 -6.53
C THR A 163 8.11 6.46 -6.69
N GLU A 164 8.42 7.14 -5.59
CA GLU A 164 8.86 8.53 -5.57
C GLU A 164 10.35 8.62 -5.24
N GLY A 165 11.06 9.48 -5.97
CA GLY A 165 12.49 9.78 -5.74
C GLY A 165 13.43 8.73 -6.33
N ASP A 166 14.73 9.05 -6.27
CA ASP A 166 15.81 8.30 -6.92
C ASP A 166 16.25 7.01 -6.17
N ARG A 167 15.57 6.67 -5.08
CA ARG A 167 15.93 5.56 -4.18
C ARG A 167 14.88 4.45 -4.07
N ALA A 168 13.89 4.50 -4.94
CA ALA A 168 12.84 3.48 -4.96
C ALA A 168 13.14 2.35 -5.92
#